data_66a0431b1290735e0649cc6bfe7039f1
#
_entry.id   66a0431b1290735e0649cc6bfe7039f1
#
_cell.length_a   1.000
_cell.length_b   1.000
_cell.length_c   1.000
_cell.angle_alpha   90.00
_cell.angle_beta   90.00
_cell.angle_gamma   90.00
#
_symmetry.space_group_name_H-M   'P 1'
#
loop_
_entity.id
_entity.type
_entity.pdbx_description
1 polymer ?
#
loop_
_entity_poly.entity_id
_entity_poly.type
_entity_poly.pdbx_seq_one_letter_code
_entity_poly.pdbx_strand_id
1 'polypeptide(L)'
;MVQELDSSFNALIMIGYHSMAGKGGNPLAHTMSSAKIDSIFVNDKPTSEFFLHGNIAAKHKVPLVFVAGDAGLCEEVKEVSPNTICHATMVGVGDSTISIQPLESRKAIRNRVQESLSRDLDSCIWNHPKSFTLKIRFIKQQTAYRASHYPGAKLLDAKTVTYSNDNYDNIMRFILFTVV
;
A
#
# COMPACT_ATOMS: atom_id res chain seq x y z
N MET A 1 6.03 -8.43 0.40
CA MET A 1 7.13 -7.68 1.03
C MET A 1 7.15 -7.80 2.54
N VAL A 2 6.04 -7.82 3.22
CA VAL A 2 5.97 -7.95 4.70
C VAL A 2 5.69 -9.40 5.15
N GLN A 3 6.19 -10.37 4.42
CA GLN A 3 6.16 -11.77 4.82
C GLN A 3 6.93 -11.95 6.13
N GLU A 4 6.48 -12.84 7.00
CA GLU A 4 7.06 -13.09 8.33
C GLU A 4 7.01 -11.90 9.31
N LEU A 5 6.28 -10.81 8.98
CA LEU A 5 6.02 -9.74 9.95
C LEU A 5 5.05 -10.26 11.03
N ASP A 6 5.47 -10.19 12.29
CA ASP A 6 4.69 -10.58 13.45
C ASP A 6 4.84 -9.58 14.61
N SER A 7 4.24 -9.88 15.76
CA SER A 7 4.26 -9.00 16.94
C SER A 7 5.62 -8.90 17.65
N SER A 8 6.67 -9.59 17.19
CA SER A 8 8.03 -9.47 17.72
C SER A 8 8.78 -8.24 17.20
N PHE A 9 8.26 -7.62 16.12
CA PHE A 9 8.85 -6.40 15.56
C PHE A 9 8.38 -5.16 16.31
N ASN A 10 9.31 -4.27 16.65
CA ASN A 10 9.00 -3.03 17.38
C ASN A 10 8.53 -1.88 16.48
N ALA A 11 8.86 -1.91 15.19
CA ALA A 11 8.45 -0.90 14.22
C ALA A 11 8.56 -1.41 12.79
N LEU A 12 7.74 -0.85 11.89
CA LEU A 12 7.85 -1.01 10.44
C LEU A 12 8.31 0.30 9.80
N ILE A 13 9.24 0.18 8.86
CA ILE A 13 9.76 1.27 8.03
C ILE A 13 9.61 0.86 6.57
N MET A 14 8.97 1.71 5.77
CA MET A 14 8.76 1.47 4.33
C MET A 14 9.58 2.45 3.52
N ILE A 15 10.47 1.97 2.64
CA ILE A 15 11.33 2.81 1.78
C ILE A 15 11.15 2.40 0.33
N GLY A 16 10.97 3.40 -0.56
CA GLY A 16 10.81 3.17 -1.99
C GLY A 16 9.39 2.77 -2.40
N TYR A 17 8.41 3.01 -1.56
CA TYR A 17 7.00 2.88 -1.91
C TYR A 17 6.55 4.06 -2.79
N HIS A 18 5.42 3.92 -3.46
CA HIS A 18 4.94 4.90 -4.43
C HIS A 18 3.41 5.00 -4.44
N SER A 19 2.90 5.99 -5.14
CA SER A 19 1.47 6.22 -5.35
C SER A 19 0.76 5.00 -5.95
N MET A 20 -0.51 4.82 -5.59
CA MET A 20 -1.38 3.75 -6.06
C MET A 20 -1.67 3.80 -7.55
N ALA A 21 -2.13 2.68 -8.10
CA ALA A 21 -2.64 2.59 -9.46
C ALA A 21 -3.77 3.62 -9.71
N GLY A 22 -3.71 4.28 -10.87
CA GLY A 22 -4.70 5.29 -11.27
C GLY A 22 -4.50 6.68 -10.65
N LYS A 23 -3.53 6.87 -9.73
CA LYS A 23 -3.18 8.19 -9.19
C LYS A 23 -2.10 8.83 -10.06
N GLY A 24 -2.30 10.10 -10.46
CA GLY A 24 -1.27 10.91 -11.10
C GLY A 24 -0.13 11.26 -10.14
N GLY A 25 0.96 11.85 -10.68
CA GLY A 25 2.06 12.35 -9.86
C GLY A 25 3.24 11.38 -9.69
N ASN A 26 3.18 10.21 -10.32
CA ASN A 26 4.31 9.30 -10.48
C ASN A 26 4.15 8.47 -11.77
N PRO A 27 5.09 8.51 -12.72
CA PRO A 27 5.01 7.70 -13.95
C PRO A 27 5.03 6.18 -13.68
N LEU A 28 5.50 5.77 -12.50
CA LEU A 28 5.52 4.37 -12.07
C LEU A 28 4.35 3.99 -11.16
N ALA A 29 3.34 4.87 -10.98
CA ALA A 29 2.21 4.60 -10.10
C ALA A 29 1.51 3.29 -10.49
N HIS A 30 1.46 2.35 -9.56
CA HIS A 30 0.73 1.08 -9.70
C HIS A 30 0.42 0.49 -8.33
N THR A 31 -0.37 -0.57 -8.29
CA THR A 31 -0.59 -1.36 -7.07
C THR A 31 -0.41 -2.83 -7.42
N MET A 32 0.58 -3.49 -6.84
CA MET A 32 0.99 -4.88 -7.01
C MET A 32 1.49 -5.23 -8.43
N SER A 33 0.83 -4.81 -9.50
CA SER A 33 1.21 -5.16 -10.88
C SER A 33 0.70 -4.13 -11.87
N SER A 34 1.60 -3.35 -12.46
CA SER A 34 1.28 -2.42 -13.54
C SER A 34 0.77 -3.12 -14.81
N ALA A 35 1.13 -4.39 -15.04
CA ALA A 35 0.72 -5.16 -16.21
C ALA A 35 -0.66 -5.82 -16.06
N LYS A 36 -1.17 -5.99 -14.85
CA LYS A 36 -2.41 -6.74 -14.60
C LYS A 36 -3.52 -5.87 -14.00
N ILE A 37 -3.17 -4.87 -13.18
CA ILE A 37 -4.08 -4.10 -12.34
C ILE A 37 -4.28 -2.70 -12.90
N ASP A 38 -5.55 -2.33 -13.08
CA ASP A 38 -5.98 -0.96 -13.35
C ASP A 38 -6.16 -0.19 -12.04
N SER A 39 -6.86 -0.77 -11.08
CA SER A 39 -7.07 -0.19 -9.75
C SER A 39 -7.46 -1.23 -8.70
N ILE A 40 -7.12 -0.95 -7.43
CA ILE A 40 -7.52 -1.74 -6.26
C ILE A 40 -8.24 -0.83 -5.26
N PHE A 41 -9.30 -1.36 -4.66
CA PHE A 41 -10.04 -0.71 -3.58
C PHE A 41 -10.20 -1.66 -2.41
N VAL A 42 -10.01 -1.16 -1.20
CA VAL A 42 -10.35 -1.85 0.05
C VAL A 42 -11.38 -1.01 0.78
N ASN A 43 -12.54 -1.60 1.07
CA ASN A 43 -13.68 -0.91 1.71
C ASN A 43 -14.04 0.40 0.96
N ASP A 44 -14.13 0.31 -0.37
CA ASP A 44 -14.42 1.40 -1.32
C ASP A 44 -13.38 2.53 -1.38
N LYS A 45 -12.25 2.42 -0.69
CA LYS A 45 -11.14 3.38 -0.78
C LYS A 45 -10.08 2.90 -1.76
N PRO A 46 -9.63 3.75 -2.71
CA PRO A 46 -8.49 3.43 -3.56
C PRO A 46 -7.28 3.08 -2.70
N THR A 47 -6.49 2.10 -3.12
CA THR A 47 -5.51 1.47 -2.23
C THR A 47 -4.16 1.30 -2.90
N SER A 48 -3.11 1.73 -2.21
CA SER A 48 -1.70 1.50 -2.54
C SER A 48 -1.14 0.25 -1.84
N GLU A 49 0.06 -0.15 -2.20
CA GLU A 49 0.81 -1.19 -1.48
C GLU A 49 1.15 -0.77 -0.05
N PHE A 50 1.36 0.55 0.20
CA PHE A 50 1.50 1.09 1.55
C PHE A 50 0.31 0.69 2.42
N PHE A 51 -0.92 0.91 1.95
CA PHE A 51 -2.13 0.56 2.69
C PHE A 51 -2.27 -0.95 2.87
N LEU A 52 -2.02 -1.74 1.82
CA LEU A 52 -2.11 -3.20 1.89
C LEU A 52 -1.13 -3.78 2.93
N HIS A 53 0.11 -3.35 2.90
CA HIS A 53 1.14 -3.86 3.81
C HIS A 53 1.03 -3.27 5.21
N GLY A 54 0.60 -2.00 5.33
CA GLY A 54 0.34 -1.36 6.62
C GLY A 54 -0.77 -2.04 7.42
N ASN A 55 -1.79 -2.59 6.74
CA ASN A 55 -2.82 -3.39 7.42
C ASN A 55 -2.28 -4.71 7.99
N ILE A 56 -1.23 -5.30 7.40
CA ILE A 56 -0.56 -6.46 8.01
C ILE A 56 0.12 -6.04 9.31
N ALA A 57 0.83 -4.91 9.30
CA ALA A 57 1.44 -4.37 10.51
C ALA A 57 0.40 -4.05 11.59
N ALA A 58 -0.70 -3.40 11.21
CA ALA A 58 -1.82 -3.09 12.12
C ALA A 58 -2.44 -4.34 12.76
N LYS A 59 -2.62 -5.42 11.98
CA LYS A 59 -3.09 -6.73 12.48
C LYS A 59 -2.20 -7.26 13.60
N HIS A 60 -0.89 -7.09 13.48
CA HIS A 60 0.10 -7.55 14.47
C HIS A 60 0.44 -6.48 15.52
N LYS A 61 -0.23 -5.32 15.49
CA LYS A 61 0.04 -4.17 16.37
C LYS A 61 1.48 -3.65 16.25
N VAL A 62 2.07 -3.78 15.09
CA VAL A 62 3.40 -3.23 14.78
C VAL A 62 3.22 -1.80 14.25
N PRO A 63 3.80 -0.78 14.92
CA PRO A 63 3.66 0.60 14.50
C PRO A 63 4.39 0.85 13.17
N LEU A 64 3.71 1.46 12.19
CA LEU A 64 4.32 1.94 10.96
C LEU A 64 4.83 3.36 11.18
N VAL A 65 6.11 3.51 11.47
CA VAL A 65 6.69 4.75 11.99
C VAL A 65 7.22 5.69 10.91
N PHE A 66 7.64 5.12 9.75
CA PHE A 66 8.25 5.92 8.68
C PHE A 66 7.95 5.35 7.29
N VAL A 67 7.68 6.26 6.35
CA VAL A 67 7.52 5.95 4.92
C VAL A 67 8.34 6.92 4.08
N ALA A 68 9.07 6.43 3.07
CA ALA A 68 9.70 7.25 2.04
C ALA A 68 9.25 6.80 0.65
N GLY A 69 8.84 7.76 -0.18
CA GLY A 69 8.36 7.49 -1.53
C GLY A 69 8.11 8.77 -2.32
N ASP A 70 7.16 8.76 -3.23
CA ASP A 70 6.75 9.96 -3.95
C ASP A 70 5.82 10.87 -3.14
N ALA A 71 5.59 12.09 -3.62
CA ALA A 71 4.76 13.07 -2.94
C ALA A 71 3.30 12.63 -2.78
N GLY A 72 2.74 11.96 -3.81
CA GLY A 72 1.36 11.47 -3.77
C GLY A 72 1.15 10.36 -2.74
N LEU A 73 2.14 9.48 -2.55
CA LEU A 73 2.15 8.52 -1.45
C LEU A 73 2.18 9.23 -0.09
N CYS A 74 3.01 10.27 0.05
CA CYS A 74 3.09 11.02 1.33
C CYS A 74 1.77 11.73 1.68
N GLU A 75 0.96 12.12 0.69
CA GLU A 75 -0.41 12.61 0.92
C GLU A 75 -1.30 11.51 1.49
N GLU A 76 -1.28 10.31 0.88
CA GLU A 76 -2.04 9.15 1.37
C GLU A 76 -1.62 8.77 2.80
N VAL A 77 -0.31 8.76 3.09
CA VAL A 77 0.20 8.48 4.43
C VAL A 77 -0.37 9.47 5.47
N LYS A 78 -0.41 10.76 5.16
CA LYS A 78 -0.98 11.78 6.07
C LYS A 78 -2.47 11.57 6.34
N GLU A 79 -3.22 11.11 5.34
CA GLU A 79 -4.66 10.84 5.49
C GLU A 79 -4.93 9.57 6.31
N VAL A 80 -4.14 8.52 6.09
CA VAL A 80 -4.38 7.19 6.69
C VAL A 80 -3.71 7.06 8.05
N SER A 81 -2.51 7.61 8.20
CA SER A 81 -1.67 7.49 9.40
C SER A 81 -0.94 8.81 9.69
N PRO A 82 -1.65 9.81 10.24
CA PRO A 82 -1.11 11.17 10.40
C PRO A 82 0.11 11.24 11.35
N ASN A 83 0.31 10.24 12.20
CA ASN A 83 1.46 10.17 13.10
C ASN A 83 2.70 9.52 12.46
N THR A 84 2.52 8.80 11.33
CA THR A 84 3.65 8.24 10.57
C THR A 84 4.45 9.36 9.90
N ILE A 85 5.74 9.41 10.13
CA ILE A 85 6.61 10.37 9.43
C ILE A 85 6.77 9.92 7.98
N CYS A 86 6.56 10.85 7.04
CA CYS A 86 6.77 10.60 5.62
C CYS A 86 7.80 11.55 5.01
N HIS A 87 8.58 11.02 4.04
CA HIS A 87 9.54 11.79 3.27
C HIS A 87 9.33 11.60 1.77
N ALA A 88 8.90 12.68 1.09
CA ALA A 88 8.80 12.68 -0.36
C ALA A 88 10.20 12.82 -1.00
N THR A 89 10.59 11.84 -1.80
CA THR A 89 11.87 11.83 -2.53
C THR A 89 11.75 12.42 -3.92
N MET A 90 10.53 12.44 -4.47
CA MET A 90 10.25 12.95 -5.82
C MET A 90 8.79 13.36 -6.00
N VAL A 91 8.56 14.14 -7.06
CA VAL A 91 7.25 14.46 -7.63
C VAL A 91 7.25 14.04 -9.10
N GLY A 92 6.25 13.32 -9.56
CA GLY A 92 6.09 12.98 -10.97
C GLY A 92 5.40 14.09 -11.76
N VAL A 93 5.84 14.30 -13.00
CA VAL A 93 5.25 15.24 -13.95
C VAL A 93 5.16 14.55 -15.30
N GLY A 94 3.99 14.04 -15.66
CA GLY A 94 3.82 13.19 -16.85
C GLY A 94 4.72 11.95 -16.77
N ASP A 95 5.56 11.74 -17.78
CA ASP A 95 6.51 10.63 -17.85
C ASP A 95 7.87 10.92 -17.16
N SER A 96 7.99 12.08 -16.49
CA SER A 96 9.22 12.54 -15.86
C SER A 96 9.07 12.68 -14.35
N THR A 97 10.19 12.85 -13.66
CA THR A 97 10.22 13.12 -12.22
C THR A 97 11.13 14.29 -11.89
N ILE A 98 10.72 15.07 -10.90
CA ILE A 98 11.56 16.04 -10.21
C ILE A 98 11.96 15.41 -8.89
N SER A 99 13.23 15.05 -8.74
CA SER A 99 13.73 14.29 -7.59
C SER A 99 14.70 15.12 -6.74
N ILE A 100 14.73 14.83 -5.45
CA ILE A 100 15.77 15.34 -4.56
C ILE A 100 17.10 14.66 -4.91
N GLN A 101 18.20 15.41 -4.81
CA GLN A 101 19.53 14.86 -5.03
C GLN A 101 19.76 13.63 -4.11
N PRO A 102 20.27 12.49 -4.63
CA PRO A 102 20.30 11.23 -3.89
C PRO A 102 21.02 11.27 -2.53
N LEU A 103 22.11 12.03 -2.42
CA LEU A 103 22.83 12.16 -1.16
C LEU A 103 22.00 12.90 -0.10
N GLU A 104 21.31 13.97 -0.51
CA GLU A 104 20.44 14.74 0.39
C GLU A 104 19.19 13.93 0.79
N SER A 105 18.62 13.17 -0.15
CA SER A 105 17.52 12.26 0.14
C SER A 105 17.91 11.21 1.20
N ARG A 106 19.10 10.59 1.05
CA ARG A 106 19.59 9.60 2.03
C ARG A 106 19.83 10.22 3.42
N LYS A 107 20.38 11.43 3.49
CA LYS A 107 20.55 12.16 4.75
C LYS A 107 19.20 12.45 5.40
N ALA A 108 18.23 12.95 4.62
CA ALA A 108 16.89 13.25 5.10
C ALA A 108 16.17 11.98 5.61
N ILE A 109 16.24 10.87 4.87
CA ILE A 109 15.67 9.58 5.30
C ILE A 109 16.28 9.16 6.65
N ARG A 110 17.61 9.16 6.77
CA ARG A 110 18.30 8.80 8.02
C ARG A 110 17.81 9.64 9.21
N ASN A 111 17.79 10.96 9.05
CA ASN A 111 17.41 11.87 10.12
C ASN A 111 15.93 11.67 10.53
N ARG A 112 15.04 11.51 9.54
CA ARG A 112 13.61 11.30 9.80
C ARG A 112 13.29 9.93 10.38
N VAL A 113 14.05 8.89 10.03
CA VAL A 113 13.96 7.58 10.70
C VAL A 113 14.39 7.69 12.16
N GLN A 114 15.51 8.37 12.44
CA GLN A 114 15.93 8.62 13.83
C GLN A 114 14.86 9.41 14.61
N GLU A 115 14.29 10.45 13.99
CA GLU A 115 13.18 11.21 14.57
C GLU A 115 11.96 10.31 14.85
N SER A 116 11.56 9.47 13.89
CA SER A 116 10.39 8.60 14.06
C SER A 116 10.56 7.59 15.20
N LEU A 117 11.76 7.05 15.36
CA LEU A 117 12.08 6.08 16.42
C LEU A 117 12.24 6.72 17.81
N SER A 118 12.34 8.06 17.91
CA SER A 118 12.40 8.79 19.19
C SER A 118 11.03 9.24 19.72
N ARG A 119 9.95 9.01 18.94
CA ARG A 119 8.57 9.39 19.32
C ARG A 119 7.85 8.24 20.02
N ASP A 120 6.63 8.51 20.45
CA ASP A 120 5.69 7.47 20.86
C ASP A 120 5.29 6.62 19.65
N LEU A 121 5.86 5.40 19.57
CA LEU A 121 5.66 4.50 18.44
C LEU A 121 4.22 3.97 18.39
N ASP A 122 3.58 3.77 19.54
CA ASP A 122 2.23 3.20 19.62
C ASP A 122 1.20 4.12 18.96
N SER A 123 1.47 5.43 18.92
CA SER A 123 0.64 6.40 18.20
C SER A 123 0.57 6.14 16.67
N CYS A 124 1.51 5.37 16.11
CA CYS A 124 1.57 4.97 14.70
C CYS A 124 0.89 3.63 14.42
N ILE A 125 0.26 2.99 15.42
CA ILE A 125 -0.52 1.76 15.20
C ILE A 125 -1.86 2.13 14.60
N TRP A 126 -2.21 1.56 13.45
CA TRP A 126 -3.49 1.82 12.80
C TRP A 126 -4.62 1.07 13.46
N ASN A 127 -5.83 1.61 13.29
CA ASN A 127 -7.04 0.85 13.56
C ASN A 127 -7.23 -0.20 12.45
N HIS A 128 -7.09 -1.48 12.80
CA HIS A 128 -7.30 -2.59 11.88
C HIS A 128 -8.80 -2.86 11.73
N PRO A 129 -9.40 -2.73 10.54
CA PRO A 129 -10.82 -3.00 10.32
C PRO A 129 -11.20 -4.44 10.67
N LYS A 130 -12.44 -4.65 11.10
CA LYS A 130 -12.97 -5.99 11.43
C LYS A 130 -13.35 -6.81 10.19
N SER A 131 -13.61 -6.15 9.07
CA SER A 131 -13.98 -6.78 7.80
C SER A 131 -13.41 -6.01 6.62
N PHE A 132 -13.18 -6.72 5.54
CA PHE A 132 -12.57 -6.19 4.33
C PHE A 132 -13.35 -6.62 3.10
N THR A 133 -13.66 -5.65 2.25
CA THR A 133 -14.17 -5.87 0.90
C THR A 133 -13.14 -5.36 -0.08
N LEU A 134 -12.48 -6.27 -0.76
CA LEU A 134 -11.52 -5.99 -1.82
C LEU A 134 -12.25 -5.94 -3.16
N LYS A 135 -11.99 -4.90 -3.96
CA LYS A 135 -12.38 -4.83 -5.37
C LYS A 135 -11.12 -4.62 -6.21
N ILE A 136 -10.90 -5.47 -7.19
CA ILE A 136 -9.78 -5.35 -8.14
C ILE A 136 -10.36 -5.17 -9.53
N ARG A 137 -9.99 -4.07 -10.18
CA ARG A 137 -10.20 -3.87 -11.61
C ARG A 137 -8.95 -4.28 -12.35
N PHE A 138 -9.08 -5.29 -13.20
CA PHE A 138 -8.00 -5.80 -14.04
C PHE A 138 -7.95 -5.08 -15.38
N ILE A 139 -6.77 -4.97 -15.98
CA ILE A 139 -6.60 -4.43 -17.32
C ILE A 139 -7.29 -5.33 -18.35
N LYS A 140 -7.20 -6.66 -18.18
CA LYS A 140 -7.74 -7.67 -19.12
C LYS A 140 -8.91 -8.42 -18.50
N GLN A 141 -10.00 -8.56 -19.27
CA GLN A 141 -11.19 -9.33 -18.85
C GLN A 141 -10.88 -10.81 -18.55
N GLN A 142 -9.94 -11.43 -19.28
CA GLN A 142 -9.57 -12.83 -19.04
C GLN A 142 -8.95 -13.03 -17.65
N THR A 143 -8.19 -12.05 -17.18
CA THR A 143 -7.61 -12.07 -15.83
C THR A 143 -8.69 -11.94 -14.77
N ALA A 144 -9.66 -11.03 -14.96
CA ALA A 144 -10.80 -10.88 -14.06
C ALA A 144 -11.65 -12.15 -14.03
N TYR A 145 -11.96 -12.72 -15.20
CA TYR A 145 -12.73 -13.95 -15.27
C TYR A 145 -12.04 -15.09 -14.51
N ARG A 146 -10.73 -15.32 -14.74
CA ARG A 146 -9.96 -16.31 -13.99
C ARG A 146 -9.98 -16.05 -12.48
N ALA A 147 -9.76 -14.81 -12.06
CA ALA A 147 -9.73 -14.42 -10.65
C ALA A 147 -11.10 -14.63 -9.96
N SER A 148 -12.22 -14.51 -10.71
CA SER A 148 -13.56 -14.72 -10.17
C SER A 148 -13.86 -16.18 -9.77
N HIS A 149 -13.05 -17.14 -10.23
CA HIS A 149 -13.15 -18.55 -9.82
C HIS A 149 -12.44 -18.85 -8.49
N TYR A 150 -11.75 -17.88 -7.92
CA TYR A 150 -11.22 -18.05 -6.55
C TYR A 150 -12.40 -18.23 -5.57
N PRO A 151 -12.34 -19.21 -4.64
CA PRO A 151 -13.45 -19.50 -3.71
C PRO A 151 -13.92 -18.25 -2.95
N GLY A 152 -15.19 -17.87 -3.09
CA GLY A 152 -15.80 -16.70 -2.46
C GLY A 152 -15.66 -15.39 -3.26
N ALA A 153 -14.91 -15.39 -4.36
CA ALA A 153 -14.83 -14.22 -5.25
C ALA A 153 -16.08 -14.11 -6.15
N LYS A 154 -16.38 -12.89 -6.59
CA LYS A 154 -17.51 -12.61 -7.50
C LYS A 154 -17.07 -11.66 -8.60
N LEU A 155 -17.45 -11.96 -9.83
CA LEU A 155 -17.29 -11.04 -10.96
C LEU A 155 -18.38 -9.96 -10.87
N LEU A 156 -18.02 -8.69 -10.81
CA LEU A 156 -18.97 -7.56 -10.78
C LEU A 156 -19.28 -7.04 -12.19
N ASP A 157 -18.26 -6.97 -13.02
CA ASP A 157 -18.35 -6.63 -14.45
C ASP A 157 -17.25 -7.36 -15.22
N ALA A 158 -17.10 -7.08 -16.53
CA ALA A 158 -16.12 -7.78 -17.38
C ALA A 158 -14.67 -7.73 -16.87
N LYS A 159 -14.31 -6.73 -16.05
CA LYS A 159 -12.92 -6.52 -15.58
C LYS A 159 -12.80 -6.42 -14.07
N THR A 160 -13.88 -6.39 -13.31
CA THR A 160 -13.85 -6.13 -11.86
C THR A 160 -14.28 -7.36 -11.08
N VAL A 161 -13.46 -7.74 -10.12
CA VAL A 161 -13.72 -8.84 -9.19
C VAL A 161 -13.77 -8.29 -7.78
N THR A 162 -14.71 -8.78 -6.97
CA THR A 162 -14.76 -8.50 -5.53
C THR A 162 -14.57 -9.77 -4.72
N TYR A 163 -13.93 -9.60 -3.56
CA TYR A 163 -13.74 -10.63 -2.56
C TYR A 163 -13.84 -10.01 -1.16
N SER A 164 -14.65 -10.58 -0.29
CA SER A 164 -14.83 -10.08 1.09
C SER A 164 -14.45 -11.14 2.10
N ASN A 165 -13.74 -10.75 3.16
CA ASN A 165 -13.35 -11.63 4.24
C ASN A 165 -13.03 -10.81 5.50
N ASP A 166 -13.33 -11.37 6.68
CA ASP A 166 -12.98 -10.75 7.96
C ASP A 166 -11.53 -11.03 8.37
N ASN A 167 -10.92 -12.08 7.81
CA ASN A 167 -9.49 -12.36 7.98
C ASN A 167 -8.68 -11.72 6.86
N TYR A 168 -7.84 -10.76 7.23
CA TYR A 168 -6.99 -10.03 6.27
C TYR A 168 -5.98 -10.92 5.53
N ASP A 169 -5.52 -12.02 6.14
CA ASP A 169 -4.63 -12.97 5.44
C ASP A 169 -5.32 -13.59 4.22
N ASN A 170 -6.64 -13.81 4.29
CA ASN A 170 -7.41 -14.30 3.15
C ASN A 170 -7.52 -13.25 2.03
N ILE A 171 -7.60 -11.96 2.38
CA ILE A 171 -7.51 -10.86 1.41
C ILE A 171 -6.15 -10.87 0.69
N MET A 172 -5.07 -10.98 1.46
CA MET A 172 -3.71 -11.03 0.88
C MET A 172 -3.47 -12.32 0.08
N ARG A 173 -4.02 -13.44 0.52
CA ARG A 173 -3.98 -14.70 -0.23
C ARG A 173 -4.74 -14.61 -1.55
N PHE A 174 -5.91 -13.95 -1.56
CA PHE A 174 -6.61 -13.68 -2.81
C PHE A 174 -5.74 -12.90 -3.79
N ILE A 175 -5.09 -11.81 -3.34
CA ILE A 175 -4.16 -11.03 -4.17
C ILE A 175 -3.02 -11.91 -4.67
N LEU A 176 -2.39 -12.71 -3.81
CA LEU A 176 -1.29 -13.60 -4.17
C LEU A 176 -1.65 -14.56 -5.30
N PHE A 177 -2.81 -15.19 -5.25
CA PHE A 177 -3.21 -16.21 -6.24
C PHE A 177 -3.88 -15.64 -7.50
N THR A 178 -4.31 -14.38 -7.49
CA THR A 178 -5.03 -13.80 -8.63
C THR A 178 -4.25 -12.71 -9.36
N VAL A 179 -3.30 -12.08 -8.70
CA VAL A 179 -2.52 -10.94 -9.23
C VAL A 179 -1.06 -11.30 -9.49
N VAL A 180 -0.41 -11.99 -8.56
CA VAL A 180 1.05 -12.33 -8.65
C VAL A 180 1.37 -13.59 -9.49
#